data_9b7410de857d77846e2148f7c3f5a2ca
#
_entry.id   9b7410de857d77846e2148f7c3f5a2ca
#
_cell.length_a   1.000
_cell.length_b   1.000
_cell.length_c   1.000
_cell.angle_alpha   90.00
_cell.angle_beta   90.00
_cell.angle_gamma   90.00
#
_symmetry.space_group_name_H-M   'P 1'
#
loop_
_entity.id
_entity.type
_entity.pdbx_description
1 polymer ?
#
loop_
_entity_poly.entity_id
_entity_poly.type
_entity_poly.pdbx_seq_one_letter_code
_entity_poly.pdbx_strand_id
1 'polypeptide(L)'
;MLKFEQFEEKTINRKEIYHGAIIDVALDDVRLPDGKTAKRELVFHPGGVGIIAFDTADRLLLVKQFRKPLEKVILEIPAGKIDPGEGQEPERTAARELEEETGYRPGKLTHLTSMYLSPGFANELLHI
;
A
#
# COMPACT_ATOMS: atom_id res chain seq x y z
N MET A 1 -0.62 17.58 26.74
CA MET A 1 -1.22 16.77 25.68
C MET A 1 -0.62 17.23 24.36
N LEU A 2 -0.01 16.35 23.59
CA LEU A 2 0.53 16.68 22.26
C LEU A 2 -0.62 17.04 21.33
N LYS A 3 -0.54 18.18 20.66
CA LYS A 3 -1.49 18.59 19.61
C LYS A 3 -0.89 18.21 18.26
N PHE A 4 -1.58 17.38 17.52
CA PHE A 4 -1.10 16.89 16.21
C PHE A 4 -0.84 18.03 15.22
N GLU A 5 -1.60 19.11 15.30
CA GLU A 5 -1.44 20.31 14.46
C GLU A 5 -0.04 20.96 14.61
N GLN A 6 0.67 20.71 15.71
CA GLN A 6 2.04 21.20 15.92
C GLN A 6 3.07 20.45 15.05
N PHE A 7 2.70 19.35 14.43
CA PHE A 7 3.56 18.55 13.56
C PHE A 7 3.14 18.61 12.09
N GLU A 8 2.03 19.31 11.80
CA GLU A 8 1.48 19.40 10.45
C GLU A 8 2.43 20.15 9.51
N GLU A 9 2.68 19.56 8.35
CA GLU A 9 3.38 20.19 7.24
C GLU A 9 2.37 20.62 6.19
N LYS A 10 2.15 21.94 6.07
CA LYS A 10 1.14 22.47 5.14
C LYS A 10 1.69 22.60 3.73
N THR A 11 1.05 21.96 2.76
CA THR A 11 1.40 22.16 1.34
C THR A 11 1.15 23.60 0.93
N ILE A 12 2.19 24.24 0.41
CA ILE A 12 2.16 25.60 -0.15
C ILE A 12 1.88 25.53 -1.65
N ASN A 13 2.57 24.61 -2.32
CA ASN A 13 2.48 24.37 -3.75
C ASN A 13 2.74 22.92 -4.06
N ARG A 14 2.09 22.38 -5.09
CA ARG A 14 2.30 21.02 -5.61
C ARG A 14 2.65 21.09 -7.09
N LYS A 15 3.71 20.40 -7.46
CA LYS A 15 4.06 20.13 -8.84
C LYS A 15 3.87 18.64 -9.12
N GLU A 16 2.95 18.31 -10.01
CA GLU A 16 2.82 16.94 -10.53
C GLU A 16 4.02 16.62 -11.42
N ILE A 17 4.67 15.49 -11.16
CA ILE A 17 5.87 15.05 -11.87
C ILE A 17 5.53 13.90 -12.83
N TYR A 18 4.67 12.97 -12.41
CA TYR A 18 4.30 11.80 -13.19
C TYR A 18 2.90 11.34 -12.81
N HIS A 19 2.13 10.97 -13.81
CA HIS A 19 0.83 10.32 -13.65
C HIS A 19 0.87 8.99 -14.40
N GLY A 20 0.83 7.87 -13.66
CA GLY A 20 0.97 6.52 -14.20
C GLY A 20 -0.26 5.66 -14.01
N ALA A 21 -0.15 4.42 -14.47
CA ALA A 21 -1.22 3.42 -14.32
C ALA A 21 -1.33 2.88 -12.88
N ILE A 22 -0.26 2.99 -12.08
CA ILE A 22 -0.21 2.45 -10.72
C ILE A 22 0.05 3.55 -9.71
N ILE A 23 1.00 4.45 -9.99
CA ILE A 23 1.42 5.49 -9.07
C ILE A 23 1.34 6.87 -9.72
N ASP A 24 1.08 7.86 -8.88
CA ASP A 24 1.32 9.26 -9.20
C ASP A 24 2.49 9.78 -8.37
N VAL A 25 3.28 10.69 -8.94
CA VAL A 25 4.43 11.29 -8.26
C VAL A 25 4.29 12.80 -8.27
N ALA A 26 4.47 13.40 -7.11
CA ALA A 26 4.45 14.86 -6.97
C ALA A 26 5.65 15.36 -6.14
N LEU A 27 5.97 16.62 -6.35
CA LEU A 27 6.90 17.40 -5.54
C LEU A 27 6.13 18.54 -4.87
N ASP A 28 6.06 18.51 -3.55
CA ASP A 28 5.43 19.55 -2.75
C ASP A 28 6.45 20.50 -2.14
N ASP A 29 6.15 21.80 -2.17
CA ASP A 29 6.74 22.76 -1.25
C ASP A 29 5.84 22.84 -0.03
N VAL A 30 6.39 22.60 1.14
CA VAL A 30 5.65 22.56 2.40
C VAL A 30 6.17 23.60 3.39
N ARG A 31 5.29 24.06 4.27
CA ARG A 31 5.64 24.88 5.44
C ARG A 31 5.72 23.98 6.66
N LEU A 32 6.89 23.95 7.26
CA LEU A 32 7.16 23.23 8.49
C LEU A 32 6.55 23.93 9.71
N PRO A 33 6.36 23.22 10.84
CA PRO A 33 5.84 23.79 12.08
C PRO A 33 6.67 24.98 12.62
N ASP A 34 7.99 25.01 12.35
CA ASP A 34 8.88 26.10 12.73
C ASP A 34 8.83 27.33 11.76
N GLY A 35 7.94 27.27 10.76
CA GLY A 35 7.74 28.32 9.76
C GLY A 35 8.68 28.26 8.56
N LYS A 36 9.68 27.38 8.55
CA LYS A 36 10.57 27.18 7.41
C LYS A 36 9.84 26.45 6.28
N THR A 37 10.46 26.45 5.11
CA THR A 37 9.98 25.70 3.95
C THR A 37 10.87 24.50 3.65
N ALA A 38 10.28 23.43 3.16
CA ALA A 38 10.99 22.25 2.71
C ALA A 38 10.31 21.66 1.47
N LYS A 39 11.00 20.70 0.82
CA LYS A 39 10.42 19.93 -0.29
C LYS A 39 10.08 18.54 0.18
N ARG A 40 9.00 17.96 -0.39
CA ARG A 40 8.60 16.57 -0.18
C ARG A 40 8.39 15.91 -1.54
N GLU A 41 9.08 14.81 -1.76
CA GLU A 41 8.83 13.91 -2.88
C GLU A 41 7.76 12.92 -2.44
N LEU A 42 6.66 12.84 -3.19
CA LEU A 42 5.47 12.09 -2.80
C LEU A 42 5.10 11.08 -3.88
N VAL A 43 4.79 9.87 -3.44
CA VAL A 43 4.23 8.80 -4.27
C VAL A 43 2.84 8.47 -3.77
N PHE A 44 1.86 8.55 -4.66
CA PHE A 44 0.48 8.18 -4.37
C PHE A 44 0.19 6.81 -4.99
N HIS A 45 -0.39 5.93 -4.20
CA HIS A 45 -0.72 4.56 -4.58
C HIS A 45 -2.13 4.21 -4.05
N PRO A 46 -2.96 3.46 -4.81
CA PRO A 46 -4.32 3.13 -4.38
C PRO A 46 -4.40 2.24 -3.15
N GLY A 47 -3.27 1.67 -2.71
CA GLY A 47 -3.24 0.68 -1.64
C GLY A 47 -3.32 -0.75 -2.16
N GLY A 48 -3.25 -1.69 -1.24
CA GLY A 48 -3.25 -3.11 -1.56
C GLY A 48 -3.73 -3.98 -0.42
N VAL A 49 -3.78 -5.27 -0.72
CA VAL A 49 -4.05 -6.34 0.26
C VAL A 49 -2.91 -7.34 0.25
N GLY A 50 -2.61 -7.93 1.40
CA GLY A 50 -1.74 -9.10 1.52
C GLY A 50 -2.48 -10.18 2.31
N ILE A 51 -2.34 -11.44 1.93
CA ILE A 51 -3.14 -12.52 2.50
C ILE A 51 -2.21 -13.56 3.14
N ILE A 52 -2.32 -13.73 4.46
CA ILE A 52 -1.70 -14.83 5.19
C ILE A 52 -2.67 -16.01 5.13
N ALA A 53 -2.49 -16.88 4.15
CA ALA A 53 -3.39 -18.00 3.90
C ALA A 53 -2.74 -19.33 4.25
N PHE A 54 -3.50 -20.21 4.90
CA PHE A 54 -3.12 -21.59 5.20
C PHE A 54 -4.03 -22.56 4.46
N ASP A 55 -3.44 -23.62 3.93
CA ASP A 55 -4.22 -24.71 3.34
C ASP A 55 -4.80 -25.66 4.41
N THR A 56 -5.51 -26.69 3.98
CA THR A 56 -6.12 -27.68 4.88
C THR A 56 -5.12 -28.53 5.66
N ALA A 57 -3.83 -28.46 5.35
CA ALA A 57 -2.74 -29.12 6.04
C ALA A 57 -1.89 -28.15 6.87
N ASP A 58 -2.42 -26.97 7.19
CA ASP A 58 -1.76 -25.89 7.94
C ASP A 58 -0.44 -25.40 7.32
N ARG A 59 -0.32 -25.46 5.98
CA ARG A 59 0.84 -24.94 5.26
C ARG A 59 0.56 -23.54 4.77
N LEU A 60 1.48 -22.62 5.06
CA LEU A 60 1.42 -21.25 4.55
C LEU A 60 1.56 -21.22 3.02
N LEU A 61 0.63 -20.58 2.35
CA LEU A 61 0.67 -20.34 0.90
C LEU A 61 1.59 -19.17 0.60
N LEU A 62 2.57 -19.41 -0.26
CA LEU A 62 3.48 -18.40 -0.78
C LEU A 62 3.52 -18.45 -2.29
N VAL A 63 3.67 -17.29 -2.92
CA VAL A 63 3.86 -17.15 -4.36
C VAL A 63 5.28 -16.74 -4.68
N LYS A 64 5.80 -17.22 -5.83
CA LYS A 64 7.08 -16.76 -6.39
C LYS A 64 6.79 -15.64 -7.35
N GLN A 65 7.40 -14.49 -7.15
CA GLN A 65 7.20 -13.34 -8.02
C GLN A 65 8.53 -12.65 -8.34
N PHE A 66 8.74 -12.32 -9.61
CA PHE A 66 9.86 -11.46 -10.01
C PHE A 66 9.50 -10.00 -9.69
N ARG A 67 10.26 -9.39 -8.82
CA ARG A 67 10.11 -7.98 -8.47
C ARG A 67 11.12 -7.14 -9.22
N LYS A 68 10.66 -6.44 -10.26
CA LYS A 68 11.50 -5.61 -11.13
C LYS A 68 12.37 -4.60 -10.37
N PRO A 69 11.89 -3.90 -9.33
CA PRO A 69 12.75 -2.99 -8.56
C PRO A 69 13.91 -3.69 -7.83
N LEU A 70 13.77 -4.98 -7.56
CA LEU A 70 14.79 -5.78 -6.87
C LEU A 70 15.64 -6.61 -7.84
N GLU A 71 15.26 -6.67 -9.12
CA GLU A 71 15.89 -7.51 -10.16
C GLU A 71 16.03 -8.99 -9.75
N LYS A 72 15.05 -9.52 -8.99
CA LYS A 72 15.08 -10.92 -8.52
C LYS A 72 13.70 -11.50 -8.26
N VAL A 73 13.66 -12.83 -8.22
CA VAL A 73 12.50 -13.59 -7.74
C VAL A 73 12.56 -13.66 -6.22
N ILE A 74 11.43 -13.39 -5.57
CA ILE A 74 11.25 -13.55 -4.13
C ILE A 74 10.01 -14.38 -3.83
N LEU A 75 9.94 -14.90 -2.60
CA LEU A 75 8.73 -15.53 -2.06
C LEU A 75 7.95 -14.47 -1.29
N GLU A 76 6.66 -14.42 -1.57
CA GLU A 76 5.74 -13.46 -0.96
C GLU A 76 4.45 -14.15 -0.54
N ILE A 77 3.73 -13.58 0.42
CA ILE A 77 2.32 -13.91 0.61
C ILE A 77 1.52 -13.43 -0.61
N PRO A 78 0.42 -14.10 -0.99
CA PRO A 78 -0.48 -13.60 -2.00
C PRO A 78 -0.88 -12.16 -1.72
N ALA A 79 -0.82 -11.29 -2.71
CA ALA A 79 -1.04 -9.86 -2.55
C ALA A 79 -1.49 -9.22 -3.85
N GLY A 80 -2.32 -8.19 -3.75
CA GLY A 80 -2.73 -7.46 -4.93
C GLY A 80 -3.15 -6.03 -4.65
N LYS A 81 -3.21 -5.25 -5.71
CA LYS A 81 -3.62 -3.86 -5.68
C LYS A 81 -5.14 -3.76 -5.53
N ILE A 82 -5.59 -2.78 -4.76
CA ILE A 82 -7.01 -2.42 -4.70
C ILE A 82 -7.37 -1.71 -6.01
N ASP A 83 -8.34 -2.28 -6.73
CA ASP A 83 -8.83 -1.69 -7.98
C ASP A 83 -9.83 -0.54 -7.72
N PRO A 84 -10.01 0.37 -8.69
CA PRO A 84 -10.99 1.44 -8.56
C PRO A 84 -12.38 0.89 -8.23
N GLY A 85 -12.97 1.39 -7.14
CA GLY A 85 -14.27 0.94 -6.63
C GLY A 85 -14.22 -0.17 -5.56
N GLU A 86 -13.08 -0.81 -5.33
CA GLU A 86 -12.90 -1.83 -4.29
C GLU A 86 -12.39 -1.26 -2.95
N GLY A 87 -12.01 0.01 -2.89
CA GLY A 87 -11.30 0.60 -1.72
C GLY A 87 -12.05 0.58 -0.38
N GLN A 88 -13.35 0.31 -0.37
CA GLN A 88 -14.15 0.17 0.86
C GLN A 88 -14.35 -1.29 1.27
N GLU A 89 -13.92 -2.25 0.46
CA GLU A 89 -14.10 -3.69 0.70
C GLU A 89 -12.79 -4.46 0.48
N PRO A 90 -11.74 -4.23 1.28
CA PRO A 90 -10.45 -4.89 1.10
C PRO A 90 -10.53 -6.42 1.19
N GLU A 91 -11.49 -6.97 1.93
CA GLU A 91 -11.72 -8.42 2.00
C GLU A 91 -12.15 -8.99 0.64
N ARG A 92 -12.89 -8.24 -0.17
CA ARG A 92 -13.30 -8.66 -1.51
C ARG A 92 -12.09 -8.74 -2.45
N THR A 93 -11.24 -7.71 -2.40
CA THR A 93 -9.97 -7.71 -3.13
C THR A 93 -9.10 -8.88 -2.69
N ALA A 94 -8.97 -9.13 -1.38
CA ALA A 94 -8.18 -10.23 -0.84
C ALA A 94 -8.69 -11.61 -1.30
N ALA A 95 -10.01 -11.83 -1.33
CA ALA A 95 -10.59 -13.07 -1.82
C ALA A 95 -10.30 -13.29 -3.31
N ARG A 96 -10.42 -12.26 -4.13
CA ARG A 96 -10.13 -12.30 -5.56
C ARG A 96 -8.65 -12.59 -5.82
N GLU A 97 -7.76 -11.85 -5.20
CA GLU A 97 -6.31 -12.01 -5.37
C GLU A 97 -5.81 -13.39 -4.91
N LEU A 98 -6.33 -13.90 -3.80
CA LEU A 98 -5.99 -15.24 -3.34
C LEU A 98 -6.36 -16.30 -4.38
N GLU A 99 -7.57 -16.22 -4.96
CA GLU A 99 -8.02 -17.16 -5.98
C GLU A 99 -7.20 -17.03 -7.27
N GLU A 100 -6.94 -15.81 -7.73
CA GLU A 100 -6.17 -15.56 -8.95
C GLU A 100 -4.72 -16.05 -8.86
N GLU A 101 -4.06 -15.82 -7.74
CA GLU A 101 -2.64 -16.17 -7.56
C GLU A 101 -2.40 -17.60 -7.12
N THR A 102 -3.34 -18.23 -6.43
CA THR A 102 -3.12 -19.56 -5.82
C THR A 102 -4.12 -20.62 -6.25
N GLY A 103 -5.25 -20.24 -6.81
CA GLY A 103 -6.38 -21.14 -7.11
C GLY A 103 -7.21 -21.52 -5.87
N TYR A 104 -6.87 -21.04 -4.68
CA TYR A 104 -7.62 -21.31 -3.46
C TYR A 104 -8.66 -20.23 -3.17
N ARG A 105 -9.82 -20.64 -2.71
CA ARG A 105 -10.85 -19.74 -2.20
C ARG A 105 -10.81 -19.68 -0.69
N PRO A 106 -10.92 -18.48 -0.08
CA PRO A 106 -10.93 -18.38 1.37
C PRO A 106 -12.24 -18.94 1.94
N GLY A 107 -12.17 -19.75 2.99
CA GLY A 107 -13.33 -20.14 3.76
C GLY A 107 -13.81 -19.02 4.68
N LYS A 108 -12.86 -18.30 5.28
CA LYS A 108 -13.09 -17.12 6.13
C LYS A 108 -11.90 -16.19 6.01
N LEU A 109 -12.17 -14.92 5.88
CA LEU A 109 -11.17 -13.86 6.02
C LEU A 109 -11.33 -13.16 7.37
N THR A 110 -10.21 -12.75 7.95
CA THR A 110 -10.18 -11.96 9.17
C THR A 110 -9.14 -10.87 8.99
N HIS A 111 -9.56 -9.62 9.05
CA HIS A 111 -8.63 -8.50 9.00
C HIS A 111 -7.72 -8.50 10.23
N LEU A 112 -6.42 -8.50 10.02
CA LEU A 112 -5.42 -8.50 11.09
C LEU A 112 -4.93 -7.08 11.39
N THR A 113 -4.55 -6.36 10.36
CA THR A 113 -4.00 -5.01 10.49
C THR A 113 -4.03 -4.26 9.16
N SER A 114 -3.85 -2.95 9.26
CA SER A 114 -3.54 -2.10 8.11
C SER A 114 -2.30 -1.28 8.42
N MET A 115 -1.37 -1.18 7.48
CA MET A 115 -0.11 -0.49 7.68
C MET A 115 0.33 0.27 6.44
N TYR A 116 0.98 1.40 6.65
CA TYR A 116 1.69 2.10 5.58
C TYR A 116 3.08 1.49 5.41
N LEU A 117 3.43 1.10 4.17
CA LEU A 117 4.71 0.44 3.89
C LEU A 117 5.89 1.41 3.87
N SER A 118 5.71 2.62 3.36
CA SER A 118 6.77 3.62 3.21
C SER A 118 6.27 5.05 3.48
N PRO A 119 5.74 5.35 4.70
CA PRO A 119 5.06 6.61 4.99
C PRO A 119 5.96 7.85 4.92
N GLY A 120 7.27 7.68 4.80
CA GLY A 120 8.21 8.77 4.60
C GLY A 120 8.09 9.47 3.24
N PHE A 121 7.53 8.78 2.23
CA PHE A 121 7.35 9.34 0.89
C PHE A 121 6.11 8.79 0.15
N ALA A 122 5.52 7.71 0.58
CA ALA A 122 4.37 7.08 -0.08
C ALA A 122 3.18 6.92 0.86
N ASN A 123 1.99 7.00 0.28
CA ASN A 123 0.73 6.79 1.00
C ASN A 123 0.15 5.38 0.80
N GLU A 124 0.95 4.42 0.34
CA GLU A 124 0.50 3.04 0.15
C GLU A 124 0.06 2.43 1.47
N LEU A 125 -1.23 2.14 1.59
CA LEU A 125 -1.85 1.43 2.70
C LEU A 125 -2.05 -0.03 2.32
N LEU A 126 -1.48 -0.95 3.08
CA LEU A 126 -1.65 -2.39 2.90
C LEU A 126 -2.56 -2.93 4.01
N HIS A 127 -3.59 -3.69 3.61
CA HIS A 127 -4.48 -4.44 4.50
C HIS A 127 -4.03 -5.91 4.54
N ILE A 128 -3.87 -6.46 5.74
CA ILE A 128 -3.52 -7.87 5.96
C ILE A 128 -4.70 -8.59 6.61
#